data_e2beab78f80a9f67628969eea11e2145
#
_entry.id   e2beab78f80a9f67628969eea11e2145
#
_cell.length_a   1.000
_cell.length_b   1.000
_cell.length_c   1.000
_cell.angle_alpha   90.00
_cell.angle_beta   90.00
_cell.angle_gamma   90.00
#
_symmetry.space_group_name_H-M   'P 1'
#
loop_
_entity.id
_entity.type
_entity.pdbx_description
1 polymer ?
#
loop_
_entity_poly.entity_id
_entity_poly.type
_entity_poly.pdbx_seq_one_letter_code
_entity_poly.pdbx_strand_id
1 'polypeptide(L)'
;MSLSIRKSAILNLLQQNPKLGKTAVMKAVFMLQQVKGIKLGNDFSIYTYGPYASDVMADIDDLVEEGFISSTMYPYNNYIGYRLEVTKSGETEISVQPMDDESQALKDISDFIRGKSAKDLELYSTIIYIANLYTKNAWGVGEKPIVEKVKEIKPHFSTGDIQGAYQRLKAIKYI
;
A
#
# COMPACT_ATOMS: atom_id res chain seq x y z
N MET A 1 13.24 -0.88 22.81
CA MET A 1 13.95 -0.83 21.51
C MET A 1 13.08 0.00 20.58
N SER A 2 13.63 1.00 19.89
CA SER A 2 12.84 1.84 18.97
C SER A 2 12.42 1.04 17.74
N LEU A 3 11.15 1.14 17.33
CA LEU A 3 10.68 0.52 16.08
C LEU A 3 11.36 1.17 14.87
N SER A 4 11.49 0.40 13.80
CA SER A 4 11.88 0.97 12.51
C SER A 4 10.77 1.88 11.99
N ILE A 5 11.13 2.87 11.16
CA ILE A 5 10.15 3.76 10.51
C ILE A 5 9.08 2.97 9.72
N ARG A 6 9.42 1.82 9.13
CA ARG A 6 8.48 0.95 8.44
C ARG A 6 7.44 0.36 9.38
N LYS A 7 7.88 -0.25 10.50
CA LYS A 7 6.99 -0.81 11.52
C LYS A 7 6.08 0.27 12.10
N SER A 8 6.63 1.46 12.40
CA SER A 8 5.84 2.60 12.86
C SER A 8 4.80 3.05 11.82
N ALA A 9 5.16 3.09 10.54
CA ALA A 9 4.21 3.41 9.47
C ALA A 9 3.08 2.38 9.36
N ILE A 10 3.38 1.08 9.48
CA ILE A 10 2.37 0.01 9.47
C ILE A 10 1.40 0.17 10.65
N LEU A 11 1.90 0.42 11.86
CA LEU A 11 1.06 0.64 13.04
C LEU A 11 0.11 1.83 12.86
N ASN A 12 0.65 2.97 12.39
CA ASN A 12 -0.15 4.18 12.15
C ASN A 12 -1.21 3.99 11.06
N LEU A 13 -0.90 3.26 9.98
CA LEU A 13 -1.87 2.91 8.94
C LEU A 13 -3.01 2.06 9.50
N LEU A 14 -2.69 1.05 10.31
CA LEU A 14 -3.67 0.16 10.93
C LEU A 14 -4.51 0.87 12.00
N GLN A 15 -3.94 1.81 12.75
CA GLN A 15 -4.69 2.63 13.71
C GLN A 15 -5.76 3.48 12.99
N GLN A 16 -5.41 4.05 11.84
CA GLN A 16 -6.34 4.87 11.04
C GLN A 16 -7.34 4.03 10.22
N ASN A 17 -7.00 2.79 9.90
CA ASN A 17 -7.80 1.86 9.12
C ASN A 17 -7.81 0.47 9.80
N PRO A 18 -8.59 0.29 10.86
CA PRO A 18 -8.73 -1.02 11.51
C PRO A 18 -9.21 -2.10 10.53
N LYS A 19 -8.76 -3.32 10.74
CA LYS A 19 -9.18 -4.51 9.96
C LYS A 19 -8.68 -4.55 8.51
N LEU A 20 -7.64 -3.78 8.15
CA LEU A 20 -6.97 -3.97 6.88
C LEU A 20 -6.38 -5.38 6.76
N GLY A 21 -6.44 -5.94 5.56
CA GLY A 21 -5.71 -7.17 5.23
C GLY A 21 -4.24 -6.89 4.90
N LYS A 22 -3.41 -7.94 4.93
CA LYS A 22 -1.98 -7.86 4.58
C LYS A 22 -1.74 -7.23 3.20
N THR A 23 -2.58 -7.57 2.20
CA THR A 23 -2.48 -6.99 0.85
C THR A 23 -2.71 -5.48 0.86
N ALA A 24 -3.71 -4.99 1.57
CA ALA A 24 -4.00 -3.56 1.66
C ALA A 24 -2.86 -2.80 2.35
N VAL A 25 -2.31 -3.36 3.44
CA VAL A 25 -1.12 -2.78 4.11
C VAL A 25 0.07 -2.72 3.16
N MET A 26 0.36 -3.79 2.41
CA MET A 26 1.41 -3.81 1.40
C MET A 26 1.29 -2.66 0.40
N LYS A 27 0.06 -2.42 -0.13
CA LYS A 27 -0.18 -1.34 -1.10
C LYS A 27 -0.11 0.04 -0.47
N ALA A 28 -0.57 0.19 0.77
CA ALA A 28 -0.46 1.44 1.51
C ALA A 28 1.01 1.81 1.79
N VAL A 29 1.83 0.87 2.25
CA VAL A 29 3.28 1.08 2.45
C VAL A 29 3.97 1.45 1.13
N PHE A 30 3.63 0.74 0.04
CA PHE A 30 4.11 1.10 -1.30
C PHE A 30 3.77 2.56 -1.66
N MET A 31 2.52 2.98 -1.46
CA MET A 31 2.09 4.34 -1.78
C MET A 31 2.73 5.39 -0.87
N LEU A 32 2.92 5.12 0.41
CA LEU A 32 3.67 6.00 1.31
C LEU A 32 5.07 6.27 0.78
N GLN A 33 5.77 5.22 0.32
CA GLN A 33 7.12 5.37 -0.20
C GLN A 33 7.15 6.02 -1.60
N GLN A 34 6.31 5.57 -2.53
CA GLN A 34 6.41 5.96 -3.93
C GLN A 34 5.66 7.26 -4.28
N VAL A 35 4.57 7.56 -3.56
CA VAL A 35 3.75 8.76 -3.81
C VAL A 35 4.08 9.87 -2.84
N LYS A 36 4.26 9.54 -1.57
CA LYS A 36 4.52 10.53 -0.51
C LYS A 36 6.01 10.74 -0.23
N GLY A 37 6.88 9.92 -0.79
CA GLY A 37 8.32 10.06 -0.67
C GLY A 37 8.89 9.73 0.71
N ILE A 38 8.14 9.03 1.56
CA ILE A 38 8.64 8.60 2.87
C ILE A 38 9.73 7.54 2.65
N LYS A 39 10.90 7.75 3.25
CA LYS A 39 12.05 6.87 3.09
C LYS A 39 11.92 5.60 3.94
N LEU A 40 11.08 4.67 3.49
CA LEU A 40 10.86 3.40 4.18
C LEU A 40 11.93 2.35 3.87
N GLY A 41 12.64 2.50 2.75
CA GLY A 41 13.75 1.60 2.37
C GLY A 41 13.32 0.26 1.79
N ASN A 42 12.04 0.14 1.35
CA ASN A 42 11.55 -1.07 0.71
C ASN A 42 11.98 -1.17 -0.75
N ASP A 43 12.30 -2.38 -1.20
CA ASP A 43 12.53 -2.70 -2.60
C ASP A 43 11.31 -3.41 -3.19
N PHE A 44 10.48 -2.65 -3.91
CA PHE A 44 9.26 -3.17 -4.50
C PHE A 44 9.49 -3.69 -5.91
N SER A 45 8.97 -4.87 -6.19
CA SER A 45 8.87 -5.43 -7.53
C SER A 45 7.43 -5.83 -7.86
N ILE A 46 7.12 -5.98 -9.15
CA ILE A 46 5.75 -6.33 -9.57
C ILE A 46 5.53 -7.84 -9.44
N TYR A 47 4.44 -8.22 -8.81
CA TYR A 47 3.99 -9.60 -8.61
C TYR A 47 2.53 -9.77 -9.04
N THR A 48 1.98 -10.97 -8.82
CA THR A 48 0.60 -11.33 -9.21
C THR A 48 -0.44 -10.31 -8.77
N TYR A 49 -0.34 -9.82 -7.55
CA TYR A 49 -1.29 -8.84 -6.99
C TYR A 49 -0.72 -7.41 -6.90
N GLY A 50 0.16 -7.05 -7.83
CA GLY A 50 0.77 -5.73 -7.92
C GLY A 50 2.09 -5.61 -7.15
N PRO A 51 2.56 -4.40 -6.83
CA PRO A 51 3.82 -4.19 -6.13
C PRO A 51 3.91 -4.94 -4.81
N TYR A 52 5.04 -5.60 -4.57
CA TYR A 52 5.31 -6.42 -3.40
C TYR A 52 6.75 -6.23 -2.93
N ALA A 53 6.94 -6.23 -1.62
CA ALA A 53 8.23 -6.24 -0.95
C ALA A 53 8.16 -7.23 0.23
N SER A 54 9.07 -8.21 0.27
CA SER A 54 9.07 -9.26 1.30
C SER A 54 9.32 -8.73 2.71
N ASP A 55 10.07 -7.65 2.84
CA ASP A 55 10.36 -7.01 4.11
C ASP A 55 9.12 -6.36 4.76
N VAL A 56 8.14 -5.90 3.98
CA VAL A 56 6.84 -5.44 4.51
C VAL A 56 6.09 -6.61 5.17
N MET A 57 6.13 -7.80 4.55
CA MET A 57 5.50 -8.99 5.16
C MET A 57 6.21 -9.41 6.43
N ALA A 58 7.54 -9.40 6.43
CA ALA A 58 8.34 -9.69 7.62
C ALA A 58 8.04 -8.69 8.76
N ASP A 59 7.97 -7.40 8.46
CA ASP A 59 7.61 -6.37 9.46
C ASP A 59 6.20 -6.61 10.05
N ILE A 60 5.22 -7.05 9.24
CA ILE A 60 3.88 -7.41 9.74
C ILE A 60 3.96 -8.62 10.68
N ASP A 61 4.68 -9.66 10.28
CA ASP A 61 4.81 -10.88 11.08
C ASP A 61 5.56 -10.60 12.39
N ASP A 62 6.62 -9.79 12.37
CA ASP A 62 7.32 -9.31 13.56
C ASP A 62 6.39 -8.54 14.51
N LEU A 63 5.59 -7.60 13.98
CA LEU A 63 4.65 -6.82 14.80
C LEU A 63 3.57 -7.69 15.45
N VAL A 64 3.18 -8.80 14.81
CA VAL A 64 2.29 -9.80 15.40
C VAL A 64 3.02 -10.55 16.53
N GLU A 65 4.25 -11.00 16.30
CA GLU A 65 5.06 -11.72 17.29
C GLU A 65 5.38 -10.84 18.51
N GLU A 66 5.69 -9.56 18.27
CA GLU A 66 5.94 -8.56 19.32
C GLU A 66 4.64 -8.15 20.06
N GLY A 67 3.48 -8.57 19.59
CA GLY A 67 2.18 -8.32 20.22
C GLY A 67 1.63 -6.90 20.01
N PHE A 68 2.17 -6.13 19.06
CA PHE A 68 1.69 -4.79 18.72
C PHE A 68 0.49 -4.79 17.78
N ILE A 69 0.33 -5.84 16.97
CA ILE A 69 -0.86 -6.08 16.17
C ILE A 69 -1.38 -7.49 16.38
N SER A 70 -2.69 -7.65 16.25
CA SER A 70 -3.35 -8.95 16.17
C SER A 70 -3.67 -9.29 14.73
N SER A 71 -3.61 -10.56 14.37
CA SER A 71 -3.94 -11.08 13.04
C SER A 71 -5.01 -12.15 13.17
N THR A 72 -6.20 -11.88 12.62
CA THR A 72 -7.34 -12.81 12.71
C THR A 72 -7.72 -13.29 11.31
N MET A 73 -7.86 -14.60 11.13
CA MET A 73 -8.38 -15.16 9.89
C MET A 73 -9.80 -14.67 9.65
N TYR A 74 -10.07 -14.26 8.40
CA TYR A 74 -11.38 -13.78 7.98
C TYR A 74 -11.77 -14.38 6.63
N PRO A 75 -12.96 -15.00 6.54
CA PRO A 75 -13.45 -15.52 5.27
C PRO A 75 -13.95 -14.36 4.39
N TYR A 76 -13.28 -14.16 3.26
CA TYR A 76 -13.80 -13.38 2.14
C TYR A 76 -14.56 -14.31 1.18
N ASN A 77 -15.32 -13.75 0.24
CA ASN A 77 -16.21 -14.55 -0.60
C ASN A 77 -15.55 -15.75 -1.29
N ASN A 78 -14.29 -15.63 -1.72
CA ASN A 78 -13.60 -16.67 -2.51
C ASN A 78 -12.25 -17.12 -1.91
N TYR A 79 -11.86 -16.58 -0.75
CA TYR A 79 -10.58 -16.93 -0.10
C TYR A 79 -10.60 -16.63 1.39
N ILE A 80 -9.67 -17.22 2.12
CA ILE A 80 -9.40 -16.87 3.51
C ILE A 80 -8.27 -15.86 3.54
N GLY A 81 -8.51 -14.71 4.11
CA GLY A 81 -7.51 -13.68 4.32
C GLY A 81 -7.33 -13.38 5.81
N TYR A 82 -6.65 -12.28 6.10
CA TYR A 82 -6.37 -11.86 7.47
C TYR A 82 -6.84 -10.42 7.66
N ARG A 83 -7.36 -10.13 8.86
CA ARG A 83 -7.60 -8.77 9.34
C ARG A 83 -6.59 -8.46 10.42
N LEU A 84 -5.96 -7.32 10.27
CA LEU A 84 -4.94 -6.82 11.18
C LEU A 84 -5.51 -5.66 11.99
N GLU A 85 -5.28 -5.69 13.29
CA GLU A 85 -5.73 -4.64 14.21
C GLU A 85 -4.62 -4.30 15.19
N VAL A 86 -4.45 -3.01 15.50
CA VAL A 86 -3.51 -2.57 16.52
C VAL A 86 -4.01 -3.01 17.90
N THR A 87 -3.12 -3.59 18.70
CA THR A 87 -3.41 -3.96 20.09
C THR A 87 -3.20 -2.75 21.01
N LYS A 88 -3.58 -2.90 22.29
CA LYS A 88 -3.33 -1.88 23.30
C LYS A 88 -1.82 -1.57 23.48
N SER A 89 -0.98 -2.59 23.35
CA SER A 89 0.48 -2.41 23.34
C SER A 89 0.95 -1.61 22.14
N GLY A 90 0.38 -1.89 20.96
CA GLY A 90 0.67 -1.14 19.74
C GLY A 90 0.23 0.32 19.83
N GLU A 91 -0.94 0.61 20.43
CA GLU A 91 -1.39 2.00 20.67
C GLU A 91 -0.41 2.76 21.57
N THR A 92 0.10 2.10 22.61
CA THR A 92 1.11 2.67 23.50
C THR A 92 2.39 2.98 22.72
N GLU A 93 2.84 2.06 21.87
CA GLU A 93 4.05 2.23 21.06
C GLU A 93 3.92 3.41 20.07
N ILE A 94 2.77 3.56 19.41
CA ILE A 94 2.49 4.72 18.55
C ILE A 94 2.61 6.03 19.34
N SER A 95 2.12 6.07 20.57
CA SER A 95 2.18 7.25 21.43
C SER A 95 3.60 7.59 21.89
N VAL A 96 4.45 6.57 22.05
CA VAL A 96 5.86 6.74 22.45
C VAL A 96 6.73 7.19 21.27
N GLN A 97 6.40 6.75 20.06
CA GLN A 97 7.13 7.05 18.82
C GLN A 97 6.19 7.62 17.76
N PRO A 98 5.67 8.84 17.93
CA PRO A 98 4.77 9.45 16.96
C PRO A 98 5.50 9.74 15.63
N MET A 99 4.75 9.62 14.54
CA MET A 99 5.20 9.98 13.19
C MET A 99 4.60 11.34 12.79
N ASP A 100 4.93 12.39 13.52
CA ASP A 100 4.32 13.71 13.35
C ASP A 100 4.67 14.32 11.99
N ASP A 101 5.91 14.20 11.54
CA ASP A 101 6.37 14.71 10.26
C ASP A 101 5.70 14.00 9.06
N GLU A 102 5.34 12.73 9.21
CA GLU A 102 4.67 11.92 8.21
C GLU A 102 3.14 11.88 8.36
N SER A 103 2.59 12.56 9.37
CA SER A 103 1.17 12.44 9.75
C SER A 103 0.20 12.79 8.62
N GLN A 104 0.50 13.83 7.83
CA GLN A 104 -0.33 14.19 6.69
C GLN A 104 -0.26 13.14 5.57
N ALA A 105 0.92 12.61 5.29
CA ALA A 105 1.10 11.56 4.28
C ALA A 105 0.38 10.26 4.68
N LEU A 106 0.48 9.87 5.95
CA LEU A 106 -0.25 8.73 6.52
C LEU A 106 -1.75 8.92 6.38
N LYS A 107 -2.26 10.12 6.73
CA LYS A 107 -3.67 10.45 6.59
C LYS A 107 -4.13 10.39 5.14
N ASP A 108 -3.41 10.99 4.21
CA ASP A 108 -3.77 11.02 2.80
C ASP A 108 -3.86 9.59 2.21
N ILE A 109 -2.89 8.73 2.52
CA ILE A 109 -2.90 7.35 2.05
C ILE A 109 -4.01 6.55 2.75
N SER A 110 -4.20 6.74 4.05
CA SER A 110 -5.29 6.11 4.80
C SER A 110 -6.66 6.46 4.25
N ASP A 111 -6.89 7.74 3.93
CA ASP A 111 -8.15 8.18 3.32
C ASP A 111 -8.31 7.65 1.90
N PHE A 112 -7.22 7.60 1.12
CA PHE A 112 -7.26 7.05 -0.24
C PHE A 112 -7.61 5.56 -0.28
N ILE A 113 -7.04 4.74 0.61
CA ILE A 113 -7.27 3.29 0.61
C ILE A 113 -8.60 2.89 1.25
N ARG A 114 -9.20 3.78 2.05
CA ARG A 114 -10.44 3.48 2.79
C ARG A 114 -11.57 3.07 1.85
N GLY A 115 -12.18 1.93 2.14
CA GLY A 115 -13.31 1.39 1.37
C GLY A 115 -12.95 0.80 0.01
N LYS A 116 -11.68 0.78 -0.38
CA LYS A 116 -11.25 0.14 -1.62
C LYS A 116 -11.01 -1.35 -1.42
N SER A 117 -11.41 -2.13 -2.42
CA SER A 117 -11.14 -3.57 -2.46
C SER A 117 -9.66 -3.86 -2.72
N ALA A 118 -9.23 -5.09 -2.41
CA ALA A 118 -7.88 -5.56 -2.76
C ALA A 118 -7.62 -5.44 -4.29
N LYS A 119 -8.64 -5.69 -5.11
CA LYS A 119 -8.58 -5.55 -6.57
C LYS A 119 -8.39 -4.09 -7.00
N ASP A 120 -9.09 -3.14 -6.36
CA ASP A 120 -8.89 -1.72 -6.64
C ASP A 120 -7.47 -1.29 -6.28
N LEU A 121 -6.97 -1.70 -5.11
CA LEU A 121 -5.63 -1.37 -4.65
C LEU A 121 -4.55 -2.01 -5.53
N GLU A 122 -4.77 -3.23 -6.03
CA GLU A 122 -3.90 -3.86 -7.03
C GLU A 122 -3.79 -2.98 -8.27
N LEU A 123 -4.92 -2.54 -8.82
CA LEU A 123 -4.95 -1.71 -10.03
C LEU A 123 -4.23 -0.37 -9.82
N TYR A 124 -4.60 0.38 -8.80
CA TYR A 124 -4.00 1.68 -8.51
C TYR A 124 -2.49 1.58 -8.27
N SER A 125 -2.05 0.63 -7.43
CA SER A 125 -0.64 0.46 -7.13
C SER A 125 0.18 -0.01 -8.33
N THR A 126 -0.40 -0.84 -9.20
CA THR A 126 0.25 -1.28 -10.45
C THR A 126 0.44 -0.10 -11.39
N ILE A 127 -0.57 0.76 -11.57
CA ILE A 127 -0.45 1.96 -12.42
C ILE A 127 0.64 2.89 -11.88
N ILE A 128 0.66 3.16 -10.58
CA ILE A 128 1.70 3.99 -9.93
C ILE A 128 3.08 3.40 -10.18
N TYR A 129 3.25 2.09 -10.00
CA TYR A 129 4.52 1.41 -10.22
C TYR A 129 5.01 1.58 -11.67
N ILE A 130 4.14 1.32 -12.64
CA ILE A 130 4.48 1.44 -14.07
C ILE A 130 4.75 2.91 -14.45
N ALA A 131 3.94 3.85 -13.98
CA ALA A 131 4.14 5.27 -14.23
C ALA A 131 5.51 5.75 -13.73
N ASN A 132 5.88 5.37 -12.50
CA ASN A 132 7.18 5.70 -11.92
C ASN A 132 8.34 5.05 -12.69
N LEU A 133 8.18 3.78 -13.09
CA LEU A 133 9.18 3.08 -13.88
C LEU A 133 9.43 3.75 -15.23
N TYR A 134 8.35 4.15 -15.91
CA TYR A 134 8.43 4.81 -17.23
C TYR A 134 9.05 6.20 -17.11
N THR A 135 8.66 6.97 -16.09
CA THR A 135 9.24 8.30 -15.83
C THR A 135 10.74 8.19 -15.52
N LYS A 136 11.13 7.25 -14.64
CA LYS A 136 12.53 7.05 -14.25
C LYS A 136 13.43 6.67 -15.43
N ASN A 137 12.93 5.87 -16.36
CA ASN A 137 13.69 5.38 -17.52
C ASN A 137 13.47 6.20 -18.79
N ALA A 138 12.67 7.26 -18.73
CA ALA A 138 12.30 8.06 -19.90
C ALA A 138 11.71 7.25 -21.09
N TRP A 139 10.94 6.19 -20.79
CA TRP A 139 10.36 5.29 -21.81
C TRP A 139 9.07 5.81 -22.46
N GLY A 140 8.69 7.01 -22.15
CA GLY A 140 7.47 7.65 -22.61
C GLY A 140 6.59 8.03 -21.44
N VAL A 141 6.07 9.23 -21.51
CA VAL A 141 5.15 9.78 -20.52
C VAL A 141 3.77 9.92 -21.14
N GLY A 142 2.75 9.62 -20.35
CA GLY A 142 1.37 9.78 -20.75
C GLY A 142 0.53 8.54 -20.56
N GLU A 143 -0.75 8.68 -20.81
CA GLU A 143 -1.74 7.66 -20.52
C GLU A 143 -1.55 6.39 -21.35
N LYS A 144 -1.43 6.54 -22.67
CA LYS A 144 -1.47 5.41 -23.60
C LYS A 144 -0.40 4.34 -23.31
N PRO A 145 0.92 4.65 -23.23
CA PRO A 145 1.93 3.62 -22.99
C PRO A 145 1.77 2.95 -21.62
N ILE A 146 1.34 3.70 -20.60
CA ILE A 146 1.12 3.15 -19.26
C ILE A 146 -0.09 2.21 -19.25
N VAL A 147 -1.22 2.62 -19.85
CA VAL A 147 -2.43 1.81 -19.96
C VAL A 147 -2.16 0.50 -20.72
N GLU A 148 -1.45 0.58 -21.85
CA GLU A 148 -1.06 -0.59 -22.66
C GLU A 148 -0.19 -1.55 -21.83
N LYS A 149 0.81 -1.04 -21.10
CA LYS A 149 1.68 -1.88 -20.27
C LYS A 149 0.94 -2.50 -19.09
N VAL A 150 0.08 -1.76 -18.43
CA VAL A 150 -0.76 -2.31 -17.34
C VAL A 150 -1.71 -3.38 -17.88
N LYS A 151 -2.33 -3.18 -19.05
CA LYS A 151 -3.18 -4.19 -19.70
C LYS A 151 -2.42 -5.46 -20.05
N GLU A 152 -1.18 -5.32 -20.52
CA GLU A 152 -0.31 -6.46 -20.83
C GLU A 152 -0.03 -7.33 -19.59
N ILE A 153 0.36 -6.71 -18.47
CA ILE A 153 0.75 -7.43 -17.25
C ILE A 153 -0.43 -7.81 -16.35
N LYS A 154 -1.58 -7.16 -16.52
CA LYS A 154 -2.82 -7.36 -15.75
C LYS A 154 -4.03 -7.52 -16.71
N PRO A 155 -4.06 -8.61 -17.49
CA PRO A 155 -5.07 -8.77 -18.53
C PRO A 155 -6.51 -8.91 -18.02
N HIS A 156 -6.69 -9.20 -16.72
CA HIS A 156 -8.01 -9.31 -16.09
C HIS A 156 -8.70 -7.96 -15.82
N PHE A 157 -7.98 -6.84 -15.91
CA PHE A 157 -8.61 -5.51 -15.89
C PHE A 157 -9.00 -5.09 -17.30
N SER A 158 -10.16 -4.47 -17.46
CA SER A 158 -10.54 -3.86 -18.74
C SER A 158 -9.70 -2.61 -19.02
N THR A 159 -9.51 -2.28 -20.29
CA THR A 159 -8.83 -1.04 -20.69
C THR A 159 -9.52 0.19 -20.09
N GLY A 160 -10.86 0.19 -20.06
CA GLY A 160 -11.64 1.28 -19.46
C GLY A 160 -11.42 1.44 -17.95
N ASP A 161 -11.31 0.33 -17.20
CA ASP A 161 -10.98 0.38 -15.77
C ASP A 161 -9.58 0.97 -15.54
N ILE A 162 -8.61 0.55 -16.35
CA ILE A 162 -7.22 1.06 -16.26
C ILE A 162 -7.20 2.55 -16.58
N GLN A 163 -7.86 2.99 -17.65
CA GLN A 163 -7.94 4.42 -18.02
C GLN A 163 -8.62 5.25 -16.93
N GLY A 164 -9.76 4.79 -16.41
CA GLY A 164 -10.46 5.46 -15.32
C GLY A 164 -9.60 5.59 -14.06
N ALA A 165 -8.88 4.54 -13.69
CA ALA A 165 -7.97 4.55 -12.55
C ALA A 165 -6.76 5.49 -12.79
N TYR A 166 -6.19 5.47 -14.00
CA TYR A 166 -5.11 6.39 -14.39
C TYR A 166 -5.54 7.85 -14.24
N GLN A 167 -6.70 8.21 -14.79
CA GLN A 167 -7.22 9.59 -14.70
C GLN A 167 -7.46 10.04 -13.26
N ARG A 168 -7.96 9.15 -12.40
CA ARG A 168 -8.13 9.45 -10.96
C ARG A 168 -6.80 9.71 -10.28
N LEU A 169 -5.79 8.87 -10.51
CA LEU A 169 -4.46 9.04 -9.93
C LEU A 169 -3.81 10.35 -10.39
N LYS A 170 -3.97 10.70 -11.66
CA LYS A 170 -3.48 11.96 -12.22
C LYS A 170 -4.18 13.16 -11.60
N ALA A 171 -5.50 13.12 -11.45
CA ALA A 171 -6.27 14.20 -10.85
C ALA A 171 -5.87 14.52 -9.39
N ILE A 172 -5.49 13.49 -8.62
CA ILE A 172 -5.01 13.65 -7.23
C ILE A 172 -3.48 13.76 -7.13
N LYS A 173 -2.78 13.83 -8.28
CA LYS A 173 -1.31 13.98 -8.37
C LYS A 173 -0.52 12.82 -7.72
N TYR A 174 -0.98 11.60 -7.90
CA TYR A 174 -0.27 10.40 -7.46
C TYR A 174 0.63 9.83 -8.58
N ILE A 175 0.43 10.31 -9.80
CA ILE A 175 1.27 10.10 -11.00
C ILE A 175 1.35 11.38 -11.83
#